data_30d8c83388c04b4c210a4c12a47db35b
#
_entry.id   30d8c83388c04b4c210a4c12a47db35b
#
_cell.length_a   1.000
_cell.length_b   1.000
_cell.length_c   1.000
_cell.angle_alpha   90.00
_cell.angle_beta   90.00
_cell.angle_gamma   90.00
#
_symmetry.space_group_name_H-M   'P 1'
#
loop_
_entity.id
_entity.type
_entity.pdbx_description
1 polymer ?
#
loop_
_entity_poly.entity_id
_entity_poly.type
_entity_poly.pdbx_seq_one_letter_code
_entity_poly.pdbx_strand_id
1 'polypeptide(L)'
;MIADRLKLARRKARYSLRDLEAAIDHKVTAQAIGKYERGESIPSSGVLIALGKALGVSLNYLMDTQGIELSGVEFRTRASTTGKDRAHVQTAVLEWIERYLQIETVLELDSAQWQSPVSKPRKLGKIGDAENLAAEVRKTWALGQDPITNMTELLEEKGLKVLTVDLPDRVSGLTCMVQRPGNLPALPVIVVNSRFSLERRRLTLAHELAHRVIDTDSLPDKDEEKAANLFAGAFLMPRENLQREVGKHRNALGYKELLDLKRLYRVSGAALLMRLRQLDVISESTLVYAFQTIARGWRTQEPAEIEGPDERGQRERALRFERLCYRALAEGLISIAKAAELLRLPVSEVEAGLKGPQSVDADHR
;
A
#
# COMPACT_ATOMS: atom_id res chain seq x y z
N MET A 1 -20.31 13.06 2.54
CA MET A 1 -21.82 12.96 2.62
C MET A 1 -22.27 11.62 2.05
N ILE A 2 -23.40 11.05 2.52
CA ILE A 2 -23.94 9.75 2.05
C ILE A 2 -23.98 9.66 0.51
N ALA A 3 -24.39 10.74 -0.15
CA ALA A 3 -24.53 10.82 -1.60
C ALA A 3 -23.25 10.45 -2.35
N ASP A 4 -22.15 11.08 -2.02
CA ASP A 4 -20.85 10.87 -2.67
C ASP A 4 -20.29 9.47 -2.38
N ARG A 5 -20.45 9.02 -1.13
CA ARG A 5 -20.01 7.68 -0.68
C ARG A 5 -20.80 6.57 -1.38
N LEU A 6 -22.10 6.71 -1.50
CA LEU A 6 -22.96 5.76 -2.21
C LEU A 6 -22.59 5.68 -3.69
N LYS A 7 -22.46 6.83 -4.36
CA LYS A 7 -22.07 6.92 -5.76
C LYS A 7 -20.68 6.29 -6.02
N LEU A 8 -19.75 6.55 -5.12
CA LEU A 8 -18.39 6.02 -5.20
C LEU A 8 -18.39 4.49 -5.04
N ALA A 9 -19.09 3.94 -4.03
CA ALA A 9 -19.22 2.51 -3.78
C ALA A 9 -19.90 1.78 -4.94
N ARG A 10 -20.98 2.34 -5.52
CA ARG A 10 -21.63 1.76 -6.68
C ARG A 10 -20.69 1.68 -7.90
N ARG A 11 -19.94 2.74 -8.15
CA ARG A 11 -18.94 2.75 -9.23
C ARG A 11 -17.83 1.73 -9.01
N LYS A 12 -17.38 1.56 -7.77
CA LYS A 12 -16.44 0.49 -7.37
C LYS A 12 -17.01 -0.88 -7.72
N ALA A 13 -18.26 -1.16 -7.34
CA ALA A 13 -18.95 -2.40 -7.60
C ALA A 13 -19.30 -2.62 -9.09
N ARG A 14 -19.04 -1.62 -9.94
CA ARG A 14 -19.36 -1.62 -11.38
C ARG A 14 -20.86 -1.76 -11.68
N TYR A 15 -21.71 -1.36 -10.76
CA TYR A 15 -23.16 -1.38 -10.93
C TYR A 15 -23.67 -0.11 -11.60
N SER A 16 -24.60 -0.29 -12.55
CA SER A 16 -25.52 0.78 -12.94
C SER A 16 -26.53 1.01 -11.80
N LEU A 17 -27.36 2.05 -11.90
CA LEU A 17 -28.43 2.25 -10.92
C LEU A 17 -29.44 1.09 -10.93
N ARG A 18 -29.68 0.49 -12.11
CA ARG A 18 -30.59 -0.67 -12.26
C ARG A 18 -29.96 -1.96 -11.71
N ASP A 19 -28.66 -2.16 -11.90
CA ASP A 19 -27.98 -3.32 -11.34
C ASP A 19 -28.00 -3.26 -9.81
N LEU A 20 -27.84 -2.06 -9.23
CA LEU A 20 -27.92 -1.87 -7.77
C LEU A 20 -29.34 -2.04 -7.25
N GLU A 21 -30.37 -1.58 -7.96
CA GLU A 21 -31.77 -1.88 -7.65
C GLU A 21 -32.01 -3.39 -7.59
N ALA A 22 -31.56 -4.14 -8.59
CA ALA A 22 -31.68 -5.59 -8.59
C ALA A 22 -30.89 -6.25 -7.45
N ALA A 23 -29.68 -5.78 -7.18
CA ALA A 23 -28.81 -6.32 -6.12
C ALA A 23 -29.35 -6.10 -4.68
N ILE A 24 -30.29 -5.20 -4.50
CA ILE A 24 -30.99 -4.96 -3.23
C ILE A 24 -32.41 -5.51 -3.21
N ASP A 25 -32.72 -6.47 -4.09
CA ASP A 25 -34.05 -7.10 -4.20
C ASP A 25 -35.19 -6.09 -4.42
N HIS A 26 -34.94 -5.08 -5.25
CA HIS A 26 -35.91 -4.02 -5.59
C HIS A 26 -36.52 -3.27 -4.38
N LYS A 27 -35.83 -3.22 -3.24
CA LYS A 27 -36.30 -2.47 -2.05
C LYS A 27 -36.57 -1.00 -2.32
N VAL A 28 -35.84 -0.43 -3.28
CA VAL A 28 -36.10 0.92 -3.83
C VAL A 28 -35.74 0.91 -5.32
N THR A 29 -36.34 1.83 -6.07
CA THR A 29 -36.12 1.95 -7.52
C THR A 29 -34.77 2.59 -7.86
N ALA A 30 -34.24 2.32 -9.06
CA ALA A 30 -33.05 2.98 -9.59
C ALA A 30 -33.16 4.53 -9.56
N GLN A 31 -34.38 5.05 -9.77
CA GLN A 31 -34.64 6.49 -9.67
C GLN A 31 -34.45 6.99 -8.24
N ALA A 32 -34.92 6.25 -7.22
CA ALA A 32 -34.71 6.60 -5.82
C ALA A 32 -33.24 6.55 -5.44
N ILE A 33 -32.51 5.53 -5.88
CA ILE A 33 -31.04 5.44 -5.69
C ILE A 33 -30.35 6.67 -6.32
N GLY A 34 -30.76 7.07 -7.53
CA GLY A 34 -30.26 8.28 -8.18
C GLY A 34 -30.52 9.56 -7.38
N LYS A 35 -31.67 9.67 -6.69
CA LYS A 35 -31.97 10.79 -5.78
C LYS A 35 -31.06 10.77 -4.55
N TYR A 36 -30.78 9.58 -3.98
CA TYR A 36 -29.81 9.44 -2.87
C TYR A 36 -28.41 9.90 -3.30
N GLU A 37 -27.95 9.53 -4.51
CA GLU A 37 -26.64 9.92 -5.02
C GLU A 37 -26.52 11.42 -5.37
N ARG A 38 -27.62 12.13 -5.52
CA ARG A 38 -27.64 13.59 -5.71
C ARG A 38 -27.90 14.35 -4.40
N GLY A 39 -28.12 13.64 -3.29
CA GLY A 39 -28.42 14.25 -2.01
C GLY A 39 -29.84 14.82 -1.91
N GLU A 40 -30.74 14.49 -2.85
CA GLU A 40 -32.13 14.94 -2.89
C GLU A 40 -33.02 14.25 -1.86
N SER A 41 -32.60 13.10 -1.36
CA SER A 41 -33.27 12.33 -0.32
C SER A 41 -32.28 11.44 0.43
N ILE A 42 -32.67 10.99 1.63
CA ILE A 42 -31.85 10.12 2.49
C ILE A 42 -32.50 8.74 2.52
N PRO A 43 -31.71 7.64 2.31
CA PRO A 43 -32.22 6.29 2.43
C PRO A 43 -32.63 5.98 3.88
N SER A 44 -33.70 5.19 4.06
CA SER A 44 -34.04 4.64 5.38
C SER A 44 -32.97 3.66 5.86
N SER A 45 -32.93 3.38 7.17
CA SER A 45 -31.96 2.46 7.76
C SER A 45 -31.95 1.07 7.09
N GLY A 46 -33.15 0.52 6.79
CA GLY A 46 -33.27 -0.78 6.11
C GLY A 46 -32.71 -0.76 4.68
N VAL A 47 -32.92 0.35 3.95
CA VAL A 47 -32.35 0.55 2.60
C VAL A 47 -30.84 0.73 2.68
N LEU A 48 -30.34 1.50 3.66
CA LEU A 48 -28.93 1.75 3.87
C LEU A 48 -28.16 0.44 4.16
N ILE A 49 -28.74 -0.44 4.99
CA ILE A 49 -28.19 -1.78 5.28
C ILE A 49 -28.14 -2.63 4.00
N ALA A 50 -29.20 -2.62 3.20
CA ALA A 50 -29.23 -3.38 1.95
C ALA A 50 -28.20 -2.86 0.93
N LEU A 51 -28.09 -1.54 0.81
CA LEU A 51 -27.08 -0.90 -0.05
C LEU A 51 -25.65 -1.26 0.40
N GLY A 52 -25.37 -1.16 1.70
CA GLY A 52 -24.05 -1.53 2.25
C GLY A 52 -23.68 -2.97 1.96
N LYS A 53 -24.62 -3.92 2.16
CA LYS A 53 -24.43 -5.33 1.86
C LYS A 53 -24.19 -5.58 0.38
N ALA A 54 -25.00 -5.02 -0.50
CA ALA A 54 -24.87 -5.21 -1.96
C ALA A 54 -23.59 -4.59 -2.52
N LEU A 55 -23.10 -3.49 -1.95
CA LEU A 55 -21.90 -2.79 -2.38
C LEU A 55 -20.63 -3.26 -1.69
N GLY A 56 -20.74 -4.14 -0.68
CA GLY A 56 -19.61 -4.64 0.08
C GLY A 56 -18.86 -3.54 0.85
N VAL A 57 -19.62 -2.57 1.42
CA VAL A 57 -19.09 -1.48 2.24
C VAL A 57 -19.80 -1.40 3.58
N SER A 58 -19.12 -0.86 4.61
CA SER A 58 -19.71 -0.69 5.94
C SER A 58 -20.77 0.42 5.96
N LEU A 59 -21.67 0.35 6.95
CA LEU A 59 -22.62 1.44 7.17
C LEU A 59 -21.90 2.74 7.57
N ASN A 60 -20.85 2.63 8.38
CA ASN A 60 -20.03 3.77 8.78
C ASN A 60 -19.43 4.48 7.57
N TYR A 61 -18.94 3.72 6.59
CA TYR A 61 -18.47 4.27 5.32
C TYR A 61 -19.58 5.04 4.59
N LEU A 62 -20.78 4.47 4.47
CA LEU A 62 -21.90 5.14 3.78
C LEU A 62 -22.36 6.39 4.53
N MET A 63 -22.36 6.36 5.86
CA MET A 63 -22.79 7.49 6.69
C MET A 63 -21.74 8.60 6.82
N ASP A 64 -20.50 8.35 6.39
CA ASP A 64 -19.39 9.31 6.45
C ASP A 64 -19.18 9.87 7.88
N THR A 65 -19.14 8.96 8.85
CA THR A 65 -19.08 9.33 10.28
C THR A 65 -17.79 10.03 10.68
N GLN A 66 -16.72 9.89 9.90
CA GLN A 66 -15.41 10.46 10.18
C GLN A 66 -15.16 11.80 9.45
N GLY A 67 -15.99 12.16 8.46
CA GLY A 67 -15.84 13.39 7.69
C GLY A 67 -14.48 13.50 6.98
N ILE A 68 -13.90 12.38 6.58
CA ILE A 68 -12.59 12.36 5.91
C ILE A 68 -12.73 12.47 4.39
N GLU A 69 -11.80 13.18 3.78
CA GLU A 69 -11.74 13.37 2.33
C GLU A 69 -10.37 12.99 1.77
N LEU A 70 -10.36 12.44 0.56
CA LEU A 70 -9.12 12.17 -0.16
C LEU A 70 -8.70 13.39 -0.97
N SER A 71 -7.46 13.78 -0.81
CA SER A 71 -6.80 14.79 -1.62
C SER A 71 -5.48 14.27 -2.19
N GLY A 72 -5.00 14.89 -3.26
CA GLY A 72 -3.72 14.51 -3.86
C GLY A 72 -3.66 13.05 -4.31
N VAL A 73 -4.78 12.46 -4.72
CA VAL A 73 -4.79 11.13 -5.32
C VAL A 73 -4.16 11.24 -6.69
N GLU A 74 -2.85 11.30 -6.70
CA GLU A 74 -2.09 11.24 -7.92
C GLU A 74 -2.06 9.79 -8.39
N PHE A 75 -3.05 9.44 -9.20
CA PHE A 75 -2.93 8.25 -10.03
C PHE A 75 -1.85 8.53 -11.07
N ARG A 76 -0.59 8.47 -10.66
CA ARG A 76 0.54 8.43 -11.58
C ARG A 76 0.56 7.08 -12.26
N THR A 77 -0.45 6.86 -13.08
CA THR A 77 -0.57 5.68 -13.89
C THR A 77 -0.08 6.00 -15.28
N ARG A 78 0.69 5.08 -15.82
CA ARG A 78 0.83 5.01 -17.27
C ARG A 78 -0.56 5.08 -17.89
N ALA A 79 -0.88 6.22 -18.41
CA ALA A 79 -1.90 6.62 -19.39
C ALA A 79 -3.25 5.88 -19.50
N SER A 80 -3.83 5.20 -18.52
CA SER A 80 -5.16 4.61 -18.70
C SER A 80 -5.92 4.16 -17.44
N THR A 81 -5.83 4.87 -16.32
CA THR A 81 -6.71 4.55 -15.19
C THR A 81 -8.13 4.99 -15.52
N THR A 82 -9.05 4.05 -15.56
CA THR A 82 -10.47 4.36 -15.79
C THR A 82 -11.08 5.03 -14.57
N GLY A 83 -12.18 5.78 -14.76
CA GLY A 83 -12.94 6.33 -13.64
C GLY A 83 -13.42 5.26 -12.63
N LYS A 84 -13.59 4.01 -13.10
CA LYS A 84 -13.95 2.87 -12.25
C LYS A 84 -12.79 2.43 -11.35
N ASP A 85 -11.57 2.38 -11.88
CA ASP A 85 -10.37 2.03 -11.10
C ASP A 85 -10.12 3.08 -10.00
N ARG A 86 -10.30 4.36 -10.35
CA ARG A 86 -10.19 5.45 -9.37
C ARG A 86 -11.21 5.30 -8.24
N ALA A 87 -12.48 5.04 -8.58
CA ALA A 87 -13.53 4.83 -7.58
C ALA A 87 -13.22 3.61 -6.70
N HIS A 88 -12.67 2.52 -7.27
CA HIS A 88 -12.28 1.35 -6.51
C HIS A 88 -11.23 1.69 -5.44
N VAL A 89 -10.14 2.35 -5.85
CA VAL A 89 -9.07 2.74 -4.94
C VAL A 89 -9.58 3.74 -3.89
N GLN A 90 -10.28 4.78 -4.30
CA GLN A 90 -10.81 5.79 -3.37
C GLN A 90 -11.70 5.17 -2.30
N THR A 91 -12.62 4.28 -2.70
CA THR A 91 -13.49 3.59 -1.74
C THR A 91 -12.68 2.71 -0.79
N ALA A 92 -11.72 1.93 -1.32
CA ALA A 92 -10.89 1.05 -0.51
C ALA A 92 -10.07 1.83 0.53
N VAL A 93 -9.45 2.94 0.12
CA VAL A 93 -8.66 3.81 1.01
C VAL A 93 -9.54 4.42 2.09
N LEU A 94 -10.65 5.05 1.72
CA LEU A 94 -11.54 5.71 2.68
C LEU A 94 -12.08 4.71 3.70
N GLU A 95 -12.58 3.57 3.24
CA GLU A 95 -13.15 2.55 4.12
C GLU A 95 -12.11 1.93 5.06
N TRP A 96 -10.88 1.75 4.59
CA TRP A 96 -9.80 1.24 5.42
C TRP A 96 -9.35 2.27 6.47
N ILE A 97 -9.15 3.53 6.05
CA ILE A 97 -8.74 4.60 6.96
C ILE A 97 -9.81 4.87 8.03
N GLU A 98 -11.09 4.84 7.69
CA GLU A 98 -12.16 5.01 8.67
C GLU A 98 -12.09 3.97 9.79
N ARG A 99 -11.91 2.70 9.43
CA ARG A 99 -11.75 1.62 10.42
C ARG A 99 -10.47 1.79 11.25
N TYR A 100 -9.39 2.24 10.60
CA TYR A 100 -8.13 2.48 11.27
C TYR A 100 -8.24 3.63 12.29
N LEU A 101 -8.82 4.75 11.90
CA LEU A 101 -9.04 5.89 12.79
C LEU A 101 -10.02 5.54 13.93
N GLN A 102 -11.01 4.71 13.65
CA GLN A 102 -11.95 4.26 14.68
C GLN A 102 -11.23 3.47 15.78
N ILE A 103 -10.35 2.55 15.44
CA ILE A 103 -9.62 1.79 16.48
C ILE A 103 -8.58 2.65 17.21
N GLU A 104 -7.93 3.58 16.53
CA GLU A 104 -7.03 4.54 17.19
C GLU A 104 -7.81 5.44 18.18
N THR A 105 -9.02 5.89 17.83
CA THR A 105 -9.87 6.65 18.73
C THR A 105 -10.30 5.84 19.95
N VAL A 106 -10.68 4.58 19.78
CA VAL A 106 -11.07 3.68 20.89
C VAL A 106 -9.92 3.47 21.86
N LEU A 107 -8.69 3.40 21.35
CA LEU A 107 -7.48 3.22 22.16
C LEU A 107 -6.87 4.55 22.64
N GLU A 108 -7.53 5.67 22.37
CA GLU A 108 -7.03 7.03 22.67
C GLU A 108 -5.62 7.29 22.14
N LEU A 109 -5.31 6.72 20.96
CA LEU A 109 -4.04 6.89 20.29
C LEU A 109 -4.11 8.04 19.30
N ASP A 110 -3.12 8.92 19.36
CA ASP A 110 -2.88 9.84 18.25
C ASP A 110 -2.41 9.03 17.04
N SER A 111 -3.03 9.27 15.89
CA SER A 111 -2.51 8.72 14.63
C SER A 111 -1.04 9.10 14.50
N ALA A 112 -0.18 8.12 14.24
CA ALA A 112 1.25 8.39 14.07
C ALA A 112 1.43 9.54 13.08
N GLN A 113 2.02 10.63 13.54
CA GLN A 113 2.27 11.79 12.70
C GLN A 113 3.40 11.46 11.73
N TRP A 114 3.23 11.88 10.49
CA TRP A 114 4.28 11.74 9.48
C TRP A 114 5.60 12.37 9.94
N GLN A 115 6.60 11.53 10.16
CA GLN A 115 7.96 11.92 10.49
C GLN A 115 8.75 12.10 9.19
N SER A 116 8.54 13.23 8.54
CA SER A 116 9.27 13.52 7.30
C SER A 116 10.78 13.51 7.56
N PRO A 117 11.55 12.75 6.78
CA PRO A 117 13.01 12.72 6.91
C PRO A 117 13.67 13.99 6.38
N VAL A 118 12.90 14.85 5.73
CA VAL A 118 13.33 16.15 5.20
C VAL A 118 12.38 17.24 5.68
N SER A 119 12.89 18.44 5.96
CA SER A 119 12.06 19.56 6.44
C SER A 119 11.01 20.01 5.41
N LYS A 120 11.32 19.85 4.13
CA LYS A 120 10.43 20.04 2.98
C LYS A 120 10.90 19.16 1.82
N PRO A 121 10.04 18.80 0.86
CA PRO A 121 10.44 18.08 -0.33
C PRO A 121 11.66 18.71 -1.00
N ARG A 122 12.61 17.89 -1.38
CA ARG A 122 13.92 18.31 -1.89
C ARG A 122 13.85 18.60 -3.39
N LYS A 123 14.27 19.79 -3.78
CA LYS A 123 14.51 20.10 -5.19
C LYS A 123 15.76 19.38 -5.69
N LEU A 124 15.62 18.64 -6.78
CA LEU A 124 16.73 17.96 -7.44
C LEU A 124 17.20 18.79 -8.63
N GLY A 125 18.52 18.97 -8.78
CA GLY A 125 19.12 19.58 -9.95
C GLY A 125 19.30 18.62 -11.12
N LYS A 126 19.41 17.32 -10.81
CA LYS A 126 19.56 16.22 -11.78
C LYS A 126 19.09 14.89 -11.16
N ILE A 127 18.83 13.90 -12.01
CA ILE A 127 18.38 12.56 -11.58
C ILE A 127 19.32 11.95 -10.53
N GLY A 128 20.65 12.11 -10.70
CA GLY A 128 21.66 11.54 -9.79
C GLY A 128 21.60 12.04 -8.35
N ASP A 129 20.98 13.19 -8.09
CA ASP A 129 20.84 13.74 -6.73
C ASP A 129 19.92 12.88 -5.86
N ALA A 130 19.06 12.06 -6.47
CA ALA A 130 18.18 11.11 -5.79
C ALA A 130 18.97 10.02 -5.02
N GLU A 131 20.17 9.68 -5.44
CA GLU A 131 21.09 8.77 -4.72
C GLU A 131 21.47 9.36 -3.35
N ASN A 132 21.88 10.62 -3.33
CA ASN A 132 22.27 11.30 -2.10
C ASN A 132 21.08 11.54 -1.17
N LEU A 133 19.91 11.86 -1.74
CA LEU A 133 18.68 12.00 -0.98
C LEU A 133 18.27 10.68 -0.30
N ALA A 134 18.39 9.55 -0.98
CA ALA A 134 18.13 8.25 -0.39
C ALA A 134 19.05 7.96 0.80
N ALA A 135 20.34 8.28 0.68
CA ALA A 135 21.31 8.15 1.77
C ALA A 135 20.99 9.10 2.93
N GLU A 136 20.57 10.35 2.65
CA GLU A 136 20.14 11.33 3.67
C GLU A 136 18.92 10.81 4.44
N VAL A 137 17.90 10.28 3.74
CA VAL A 137 16.70 9.70 4.36
C VAL A 137 17.06 8.51 5.26
N ARG A 138 17.91 7.60 4.79
CA ARG A 138 18.39 6.47 5.60
C ARG A 138 19.13 6.94 6.86
N LYS A 139 19.98 7.97 6.73
CA LYS A 139 20.70 8.56 7.85
C LYS A 139 19.74 9.20 8.86
N THR A 140 18.77 10.00 8.39
CA THR A 140 17.79 10.67 9.26
C THR A 140 16.94 9.68 10.03
N TRP A 141 16.57 8.56 9.40
CA TRP A 141 15.81 7.49 10.04
C TRP A 141 16.67 6.47 10.79
N ALA A 142 17.97 6.69 10.87
CA ALA A 142 18.94 5.83 11.55
C ALA A 142 18.93 4.37 11.08
N LEU A 143 18.70 4.13 9.77
CA LEU A 143 18.59 2.78 9.18
C LEU A 143 19.95 2.11 8.92
N GLY A 144 21.06 2.85 9.01
CA GLY A 144 22.36 2.33 8.63
C GLY A 144 22.46 1.95 7.15
N GLN A 145 23.35 1.00 6.84
CA GLN A 145 23.59 0.52 5.48
C GLN A 145 22.96 -0.87 5.21
N ASP A 146 22.45 -1.53 6.24
CA ASP A 146 21.93 -2.89 6.13
C ASP A 146 20.61 -2.97 5.35
N PRO A 147 20.27 -4.13 4.78
CA PRO A 147 18.99 -4.34 4.12
C PRO A 147 17.81 -4.08 5.07
N ILE A 148 16.77 -3.42 4.57
CA ILE A 148 15.55 -3.17 5.34
C ILE A 148 14.78 -4.47 5.51
N THR A 149 14.52 -4.86 6.76
CA THR A 149 13.87 -6.14 7.08
C THR A 149 12.39 -6.16 6.65
N ASN A 150 11.64 -5.09 6.97
CA ASN A 150 10.24 -4.95 6.63
C ASN A 150 9.97 -3.50 6.20
N MET A 151 9.71 -3.30 4.90
CA MET A 151 9.50 -1.97 4.35
C MET A 151 8.15 -1.38 4.79
N THR A 152 7.13 -2.19 4.92
CA THR A 152 5.79 -1.76 5.34
C THR A 152 5.80 -1.27 6.79
N GLU A 153 6.38 -2.06 7.72
CA GLU A 153 6.47 -1.66 9.12
C GLU A 153 7.32 -0.41 9.30
N LEU A 154 8.45 -0.31 8.59
CA LEU A 154 9.27 0.91 8.62
C LEU A 154 8.45 2.15 8.26
N LEU A 155 7.67 2.10 7.18
CA LEU A 155 6.85 3.24 6.76
C LEU A 155 5.75 3.57 7.78
N GLU A 156 5.11 2.54 8.36
CA GLU A 156 4.10 2.75 9.40
C GLU A 156 4.68 3.33 10.68
N GLU A 157 5.89 2.93 11.09
CA GLU A 157 6.61 3.56 12.21
C GLU A 157 6.89 5.04 11.96
N LYS A 158 7.13 5.42 10.71
CA LYS A 158 7.36 6.83 10.34
C LYS A 158 6.07 7.62 10.10
N GLY A 159 4.90 7.01 10.36
CA GLY A 159 3.60 7.68 10.29
C GLY A 159 2.93 7.66 8.92
N LEU A 160 3.46 6.90 7.96
CA LEU A 160 2.78 6.59 6.71
C LEU A 160 1.79 5.46 6.92
N LYS A 161 0.57 5.61 6.45
CA LYS A 161 -0.40 4.50 6.44
C LYS A 161 -0.19 3.69 5.16
N VAL A 162 0.06 2.39 5.30
CA VAL A 162 0.26 1.49 4.15
C VAL A 162 -0.95 0.61 3.97
N LEU A 163 -1.51 0.60 2.76
CA LEU A 163 -2.66 -0.22 2.40
C LEU A 163 -2.29 -1.15 1.24
N THR A 164 -2.48 -2.45 1.45
CA THR A 164 -2.33 -3.45 0.40
C THR A 164 -3.72 -3.82 -0.14
N VAL A 165 -3.96 -3.56 -1.43
CA VAL A 165 -5.28 -3.71 -2.08
C VAL A 165 -5.13 -4.48 -3.38
N ASP A 166 -6.15 -5.26 -3.73
CA ASP A 166 -6.28 -5.84 -5.05
C ASP A 166 -6.61 -4.75 -6.08
N LEU A 167 -5.63 -4.40 -6.90
CA LEU A 167 -5.73 -3.37 -7.93
C LEU A 167 -5.57 -3.99 -9.33
N PRO A 168 -6.01 -3.29 -10.39
CA PRO A 168 -5.70 -3.68 -11.77
C PRO A 168 -4.18 -3.79 -12.00
N ASP A 169 -3.75 -4.74 -12.82
CA ASP A 169 -2.32 -5.04 -13.06
C ASP A 169 -1.50 -3.86 -13.61
N ARG A 170 -2.17 -2.86 -14.20
CA ARG A 170 -1.54 -1.62 -14.67
C ARG A 170 -1.21 -0.63 -13.55
N VAL A 171 -1.73 -0.84 -12.33
CA VAL A 171 -1.51 0.02 -11.16
C VAL A 171 -0.63 -0.72 -10.18
N SER A 172 0.62 -0.29 -10.00
CA SER A 172 1.54 -0.90 -9.04
C SER A 172 1.28 -0.36 -7.62
N GLY A 173 1.01 0.92 -7.51
CA GLY A 173 0.72 1.62 -6.28
C GLY A 173 0.35 3.07 -6.56
N LEU A 174 0.09 3.80 -5.51
CA LEU A 174 -0.15 5.24 -5.53
C LEU A 174 0.05 5.83 -4.13
N THR A 175 0.23 7.13 -4.09
CA THR A 175 0.22 7.89 -2.84
C THR A 175 -0.95 8.87 -2.82
N CYS A 176 -1.49 9.14 -1.64
CA CYS A 176 -2.53 10.13 -1.44
C CYS A 176 -2.47 10.73 -0.03
N MET A 177 -3.24 11.79 0.18
CA MET A 177 -3.46 12.39 1.50
C MET A 177 -4.91 12.21 1.90
N VAL A 178 -5.14 11.85 3.17
CA VAL A 178 -6.47 11.83 3.77
C VAL A 178 -6.60 13.06 4.65
N GLN A 179 -7.47 13.98 4.23
CA GLN A 179 -7.83 15.14 5.02
C GLN A 179 -8.75 14.72 6.15
N ARG A 180 -8.53 15.25 7.34
CA ARG A 180 -9.35 15.00 8.52
C ARG A 180 -10.11 16.25 8.92
N PRO A 181 -11.30 16.14 9.53
CA PRO A 181 -12.09 17.29 9.97
C PRO A 181 -11.34 18.12 11.01
N GLY A 182 -11.69 19.39 11.08
CA GLY A 182 -11.03 20.34 11.98
C GLY A 182 -9.61 20.67 11.56
N ASN A 183 -8.75 20.98 12.51
CA ASN A 183 -7.34 21.32 12.29
C ASN A 183 -6.40 20.12 12.44
N LEU A 184 -6.92 18.89 12.29
CA LEU A 184 -6.09 17.70 12.40
C LEU A 184 -5.18 17.59 11.14
N PRO A 185 -3.91 17.20 11.31
CA PRO A 185 -3.00 17.05 10.19
C PRO A 185 -3.48 15.95 9.23
N ALA A 186 -3.32 16.19 7.94
CA ALA A 186 -3.62 15.19 6.92
C ALA A 186 -2.74 13.95 7.07
N LEU A 187 -3.31 12.77 6.79
CA LEU A 187 -2.61 11.50 6.87
C LEU A 187 -2.07 11.10 5.50
N PRO A 188 -0.77 10.88 5.35
CA PRO A 188 -0.21 10.31 4.14
C PRO A 188 -0.50 8.81 4.07
N VAL A 189 -0.98 8.37 2.91
CA VAL A 189 -1.31 6.97 2.63
C VAL A 189 -0.55 6.51 1.39
N ILE A 190 0.07 5.35 1.47
CA ILE A 190 0.61 4.64 0.31
C ILE A 190 -0.24 3.38 0.10
N VAL A 191 -0.69 3.19 -1.13
CA VAL A 191 -1.44 2.01 -1.55
C VAL A 191 -0.57 1.18 -2.47
N VAL A 192 -0.46 -0.11 -2.22
CA VAL A 192 0.26 -1.06 -3.07
C VAL A 192 -0.64 -2.19 -3.54
N ASN A 193 -0.36 -2.69 -4.74
CA ASN A 193 -1.14 -3.76 -5.34
C ASN A 193 -0.74 -5.13 -4.78
N SER A 194 -1.70 -5.83 -4.16
CA SER A 194 -1.50 -7.16 -3.57
C SER A 194 -1.14 -8.25 -4.59
N ARG A 195 -1.49 -8.06 -5.87
CA ARG A 195 -1.24 -9.05 -6.93
C ARG A 195 0.24 -9.19 -7.31
N PHE A 196 1.06 -8.19 -6.96
CA PHE A 196 2.47 -8.22 -7.31
C PHE A 196 3.30 -8.93 -6.24
N SER A 197 4.44 -9.48 -6.68
CA SER A 197 5.43 -10.11 -5.79
C SER A 197 5.89 -9.16 -4.69
N LEU A 198 6.36 -9.70 -3.59
CA LEU A 198 6.91 -8.94 -2.48
C LEU A 198 7.98 -7.94 -2.95
N GLU A 199 8.89 -8.42 -3.80
CA GLU A 199 9.99 -7.62 -4.34
C GLU A 199 9.49 -6.38 -5.08
N ARG A 200 8.44 -6.55 -5.89
CA ARG A 200 7.84 -5.43 -6.62
C ARG A 200 7.09 -4.48 -5.70
N ARG A 201 6.36 -5.00 -4.71
CA ARG A 201 5.67 -4.15 -3.73
C ARG A 201 6.65 -3.31 -2.93
N ARG A 202 7.78 -3.88 -2.49
CA ARG A 202 8.84 -3.15 -1.79
C ARG A 202 9.43 -2.03 -2.63
N LEU A 203 9.72 -2.30 -3.90
CA LEU A 203 10.22 -1.27 -4.82
C LEU A 203 9.18 -0.16 -5.00
N THR A 204 7.89 -0.52 -5.12
CA THR A 204 6.80 0.45 -5.21
C THR A 204 6.71 1.31 -3.93
N LEU A 205 6.77 0.70 -2.74
CA LEU A 205 6.77 1.46 -1.47
C LEU A 205 7.91 2.47 -1.38
N ALA A 206 9.12 2.08 -1.79
CA ALA A 206 10.26 2.99 -1.82
C ALA A 206 10.13 4.07 -2.90
N HIS A 207 9.52 3.76 -4.03
CA HIS A 207 9.21 4.70 -5.11
C HIS A 207 8.15 5.74 -4.66
N GLU A 208 7.08 5.29 -4.03
CA GLU A 208 6.05 6.19 -3.47
C GLU A 208 6.60 7.06 -2.32
N LEU A 209 7.55 6.54 -1.53
CA LEU A 209 8.29 7.34 -0.57
C LEU A 209 9.10 8.45 -1.27
N ALA A 210 9.72 8.17 -2.41
CA ALA A 210 10.46 9.19 -3.17
C ALA A 210 9.58 10.39 -3.49
N HIS A 211 8.34 10.18 -3.93
CA HIS A 211 7.38 11.26 -4.20
C HIS A 211 6.95 12.07 -2.98
N ARG A 212 7.25 11.59 -1.76
CA ARG A 212 7.03 12.36 -0.53
C ARG A 212 8.21 13.23 -0.15
N VAL A 213 9.40 12.92 -0.64
CA VAL A 213 10.64 13.61 -0.27
C VAL A 213 11.27 14.40 -1.41
N ILE A 214 10.87 14.14 -2.66
CA ILE A 214 11.28 14.88 -3.86
C ILE A 214 10.21 15.94 -4.18
N ASP A 215 10.66 17.16 -4.50
CA ASP A 215 9.80 18.22 -5.02
C ASP A 215 9.45 17.92 -6.50
N THR A 216 8.18 17.68 -6.77
CA THR A 216 7.67 17.28 -8.08
C THR A 216 7.91 18.30 -9.18
N ASP A 217 8.02 19.58 -8.83
CA ASP A 217 8.23 20.67 -9.80
C ASP A 217 9.72 20.87 -10.14
N SER A 218 10.61 20.05 -9.58
CA SER A 218 12.07 20.23 -9.72
C SER A 218 12.65 19.67 -11.01
N LEU A 219 12.00 18.69 -11.62
CA LEU A 219 12.43 17.99 -12.83
C LEU A 219 11.25 17.80 -13.80
N PRO A 220 11.51 17.62 -15.11
CA PRO A 220 10.46 17.16 -16.02
C PRO A 220 9.90 15.80 -15.61
N ASP A 221 8.60 15.53 -15.81
CA ASP A 221 7.90 14.32 -15.37
C ASP A 221 8.66 13.01 -15.62
N LYS A 222 9.25 12.84 -16.82
CA LYS A 222 10.03 11.63 -17.14
C LYS A 222 11.29 11.47 -16.32
N ASP A 223 11.92 12.58 -15.96
CA ASP A 223 13.16 12.58 -15.18
C ASP A 223 12.85 12.48 -13.69
N GLU A 224 11.71 12.99 -13.25
CA GLU A 224 11.19 12.76 -11.91
C GLU A 224 10.93 11.27 -11.66
N GLU A 225 10.27 10.58 -12.59
CA GLU A 225 10.05 9.13 -12.50
C GLU A 225 11.37 8.33 -12.46
N LYS A 226 12.39 8.76 -13.24
CA LYS A 226 13.71 8.15 -13.18
C LYS A 226 14.41 8.43 -11.84
N ALA A 227 14.28 9.64 -11.31
CA ALA A 227 14.82 10.01 -10.01
C ALA A 227 14.15 9.21 -8.88
N ALA A 228 12.82 9.05 -8.91
CA ALA A 228 12.09 8.22 -7.96
C ALA A 228 12.53 6.74 -8.01
N ASN A 229 12.73 6.19 -9.21
CA ASN A 229 13.25 4.83 -9.37
C ASN A 229 14.70 4.70 -8.87
N LEU A 230 15.56 5.70 -9.13
CA LEU A 230 16.93 5.72 -8.60
C LEU A 230 16.93 5.81 -7.08
N PHE A 231 16.10 6.69 -6.51
CA PHE A 231 15.92 6.79 -5.06
C PHE A 231 15.50 5.44 -4.47
N ALA A 232 14.48 4.79 -5.04
CA ALA A 232 13.97 3.52 -4.55
C ALA A 232 15.06 2.43 -4.57
N GLY A 233 15.82 2.34 -5.66
CA GLY A 233 16.96 1.42 -5.75
C GLY A 233 18.05 1.72 -4.72
N ALA A 234 18.43 2.98 -4.54
CA ALA A 234 19.43 3.41 -3.58
C ALA A 234 18.97 3.25 -2.12
N PHE A 235 17.69 3.49 -1.85
CA PHE A 235 17.09 3.32 -0.53
C PHE A 235 17.06 1.86 -0.09
N LEU A 236 16.68 0.93 -0.99
CA LEU A 236 16.63 -0.50 -0.71
C LEU A 236 18.00 -1.17 -0.75
N MET A 237 18.91 -0.71 -1.63
CA MET A 237 20.24 -1.27 -1.87
C MET A 237 21.30 -0.16 -1.78
N PRO A 238 21.70 0.24 -0.55
CA PRO A 238 22.71 1.30 -0.36
C PRO A 238 24.03 0.96 -1.05
N ARG A 239 24.63 1.98 -1.68
CA ARG A 239 25.87 1.86 -2.46
C ARG A 239 26.97 1.13 -1.71
N GLU A 240 27.30 1.62 -0.52
CA GLU A 240 28.43 1.10 0.26
C GLU A 240 28.25 -0.36 0.66
N ASN A 241 27.02 -0.73 1.10
CA ASN A 241 26.74 -2.10 1.50
C ASN A 241 26.76 -3.02 0.28
N LEU A 242 26.06 -2.65 -0.82
CA LEU A 242 26.04 -3.49 -2.01
C LEU A 242 27.42 -3.64 -2.64
N GLN A 243 28.23 -2.58 -2.72
CA GLN A 243 29.60 -2.68 -3.24
C GLN A 243 30.53 -3.50 -2.33
N ARG A 244 30.26 -3.61 -1.05
CA ARG A 244 31.00 -4.49 -0.13
C ARG A 244 30.72 -5.96 -0.45
N GLU A 245 29.47 -6.28 -0.78
CA GLU A 245 29.05 -7.64 -1.13
C GLU A 245 29.58 -8.08 -2.51
N VAL A 246 29.50 -7.21 -3.51
CA VAL A 246 29.75 -7.59 -4.92
C VAL A 246 31.08 -7.11 -5.48
N GLY A 247 31.80 -6.21 -4.78
CA GLY A 247 32.97 -5.50 -5.31
C GLY A 247 32.59 -4.28 -6.14
N LYS A 248 33.58 -3.50 -6.54
CA LYS A 248 33.38 -2.21 -7.24
C LYS A 248 33.22 -2.37 -8.77
N HIS A 249 33.86 -3.36 -9.36
CA HIS A 249 33.84 -3.60 -10.82
C HIS A 249 33.81 -5.09 -11.10
N ARG A 250 32.87 -5.50 -11.94
CA ARG A 250 32.67 -6.91 -12.31
C ARG A 250 32.37 -7.06 -13.79
N ASN A 251 33.04 -8.02 -14.43
CA ASN A 251 32.79 -8.36 -15.82
C ASN A 251 31.73 -9.47 -15.97
N ALA A 252 31.53 -10.26 -14.93
CA ALA A 252 30.51 -11.32 -14.87
C ALA A 252 29.93 -11.46 -13.47
N LEU A 253 28.71 -11.95 -13.40
CA LEU A 253 27.97 -12.23 -12.17
C LEU A 253 27.48 -13.68 -12.18
N GLY A 254 27.65 -14.39 -11.07
CA GLY A 254 27.13 -15.74 -10.93
C GLY A 254 25.61 -15.73 -10.72
N TYR A 255 24.90 -16.64 -11.39
CA TYR A 255 23.43 -16.75 -11.23
C TYR A 255 23.03 -16.97 -9.77
N LYS A 256 23.72 -17.89 -9.07
CA LYS A 256 23.47 -18.17 -7.65
C LYS A 256 23.75 -16.94 -6.77
N GLU A 257 24.84 -16.23 -7.04
CA GLU A 257 25.17 -14.96 -6.37
C GLU A 257 24.04 -13.92 -6.52
N LEU A 258 23.53 -13.75 -7.74
CA LEU A 258 22.40 -12.84 -7.98
C LEU A 258 21.14 -13.22 -7.20
N LEU A 259 20.84 -14.52 -7.11
CA LEU A 259 19.69 -15.00 -6.33
C LEU A 259 19.87 -14.77 -4.83
N ASP A 260 21.08 -14.94 -4.30
CA ASP A 260 21.37 -14.73 -2.89
C ASP A 260 21.32 -13.24 -2.53
N LEU A 261 21.89 -12.38 -3.37
CA LEU A 261 21.79 -10.92 -3.21
C LEU A 261 20.34 -10.43 -3.30
N LYS A 262 19.58 -10.93 -4.28
CA LYS A 262 18.14 -10.65 -4.40
C LYS A 262 17.40 -10.98 -3.12
N ARG A 263 17.67 -12.13 -2.51
CA ARG A 263 17.05 -12.56 -1.24
C ARG A 263 17.51 -11.71 -0.07
N LEU A 264 18.79 -11.34 -0.01
CA LEU A 264 19.36 -10.49 1.03
C LEU A 264 18.67 -9.13 1.08
N TYR A 265 18.54 -8.46 -0.08
CA TYR A 265 17.92 -7.14 -0.17
C TYR A 265 16.39 -7.19 -0.34
N ARG A 266 15.83 -8.38 -0.58
CA ARG A 266 14.41 -8.59 -0.88
C ARG A 266 13.91 -7.72 -2.04
N VAL A 267 14.66 -7.71 -3.12
CA VAL A 267 14.38 -6.95 -4.35
C VAL A 267 14.25 -7.89 -5.55
N SER A 268 13.69 -7.41 -6.66
CA SER A 268 13.63 -8.20 -7.87
C SER A 268 15.01 -8.36 -8.50
N GLY A 269 15.22 -9.50 -9.18
CA GLY A 269 16.47 -9.74 -9.90
C GLY A 269 16.76 -8.66 -10.94
N ALA A 270 15.70 -8.18 -11.62
CA ALA A 270 15.83 -7.07 -12.57
C ALA A 270 16.25 -5.76 -11.90
N ALA A 271 15.66 -5.42 -10.74
CA ALA A 271 16.03 -4.22 -9.98
C ALA A 271 17.47 -4.29 -9.48
N LEU A 272 17.92 -5.47 -9.03
CA LEU A 272 19.32 -5.69 -8.63
C LEU A 272 20.28 -5.44 -9.80
N LEU A 273 20.03 -6.00 -10.98
CA LEU A 273 20.87 -5.78 -12.17
C LEU A 273 20.92 -4.30 -12.56
N MET A 274 19.78 -3.62 -12.57
CA MET A 274 19.72 -2.18 -12.83
C MET A 274 20.52 -1.39 -11.80
N ARG A 275 20.45 -1.77 -10.51
CA ARG A 275 21.20 -1.12 -9.45
C ARG A 275 22.70 -1.31 -9.60
N LEU A 276 23.16 -2.51 -9.93
CA LEU A 276 24.58 -2.79 -10.19
C LEU A 276 25.11 -1.95 -11.35
N ARG A 277 24.32 -1.72 -12.39
CA ARG A 277 24.65 -0.83 -13.50
C ARG A 277 24.70 0.65 -13.06
N GLN A 278 23.74 1.12 -12.27
CA GLN A 278 23.71 2.49 -11.73
C GLN A 278 24.95 2.81 -10.86
N LEU A 279 25.50 1.78 -10.21
CA LEU A 279 26.69 1.88 -9.38
C LEU A 279 28.01 1.68 -10.17
N ASP A 280 27.93 1.49 -11.49
CA ASP A 280 29.06 1.15 -12.35
C ASP A 280 29.81 -0.14 -11.94
N VAL A 281 29.15 -1.03 -11.18
CA VAL A 281 29.68 -2.36 -10.84
C VAL A 281 29.75 -3.22 -12.10
N ILE A 282 28.73 -3.14 -12.95
CA ILE A 282 28.70 -3.79 -14.27
C ILE A 282 28.58 -2.77 -15.39
N SER A 283 29.09 -3.10 -16.56
CA SER A 283 28.96 -2.25 -17.74
C SER A 283 27.55 -2.32 -18.36
N GLU A 284 27.22 -1.37 -19.24
CA GLU A 284 25.98 -1.43 -20.02
C GLU A 284 25.91 -2.70 -20.88
N SER A 285 27.02 -3.09 -21.52
CA SER A 285 27.08 -4.32 -22.31
C SER A 285 26.82 -5.56 -21.46
N THR A 286 27.35 -5.62 -20.23
CA THR A 286 27.08 -6.72 -19.29
C THR A 286 25.59 -6.75 -18.88
N LEU A 287 24.99 -5.60 -18.63
CA LEU A 287 23.54 -5.51 -18.32
C LEU A 287 22.68 -6.00 -19.48
N VAL A 288 22.96 -5.52 -20.70
CA VAL A 288 22.23 -5.93 -21.92
C VAL A 288 22.38 -7.44 -22.13
N TYR A 289 23.60 -7.98 -22.03
CA TYR A 289 23.85 -9.41 -22.13
C TYR A 289 23.08 -10.21 -21.10
N ALA A 290 23.03 -9.75 -19.82
CA ALA A 290 22.26 -10.41 -18.77
C ALA A 290 20.77 -10.47 -19.11
N PHE A 291 20.16 -9.38 -19.62
CA PHE A 291 18.75 -9.38 -20.03
C PHE A 291 18.47 -10.17 -21.32
N GLN A 292 19.46 -10.39 -22.15
CA GLN A 292 19.33 -11.27 -23.32
C GLN A 292 19.49 -12.75 -22.98
N THR A 293 20.12 -13.09 -21.86
CA THR A 293 20.47 -14.45 -21.46
C THR A 293 19.77 -14.85 -20.15
N ILE A 294 20.49 -14.79 -19.03
CA ILE A 294 20.03 -15.31 -17.73
C ILE A 294 18.80 -14.60 -17.16
N ALA A 295 18.62 -13.33 -17.50
CA ALA A 295 17.53 -12.51 -17.01
C ALA A 295 16.44 -12.22 -18.06
N ARG A 296 16.41 -12.99 -19.16
CA ARG A 296 15.49 -12.75 -20.30
C ARG A 296 14.02 -12.64 -19.90
N GLY A 297 13.58 -13.42 -18.91
CA GLY A 297 12.20 -13.42 -18.42
C GLY A 297 11.97 -12.62 -17.13
N TRP A 298 12.98 -12.04 -16.50
CA TRP A 298 12.87 -11.50 -15.12
C TRP A 298 12.00 -10.26 -14.98
N ARG A 299 11.64 -9.61 -16.06
CA ARG A 299 10.69 -8.48 -16.04
C ARG A 299 9.23 -8.93 -15.94
N THR A 300 8.95 -10.16 -16.30
CA THR A 300 7.61 -10.76 -16.34
C THR A 300 7.46 -11.90 -15.34
N GLN A 301 8.53 -12.65 -15.11
CA GLN A 301 8.57 -13.78 -14.19
C GLN A 301 9.77 -13.64 -13.27
N GLU A 302 9.53 -13.34 -12.02
CA GLU A 302 10.59 -13.18 -11.02
C GLU A 302 11.28 -14.52 -10.73
N PRO A 303 12.64 -14.60 -10.80
CA PRO A 303 13.35 -15.83 -10.45
C PRO A 303 13.29 -16.04 -8.92
N ALA A 304 12.93 -17.24 -8.49
CA ALA A 304 12.86 -17.61 -7.07
C ALA A 304 12.17 -16.52 -6.23
N GLU A 305 10.91 -16.24 -6.56
CA GLU A 305 10.05 -15.29 -5.80
C GLU A 305 10.12 -15.60 -4.30
N ILE A 306 10.15 -14.55 -3.47
CA ILE A 306 10.16 -14.68 -2.01
C ILE A 306 8.78 -15.13 -1.51
N GLU A 307 7.71 -14.67 -2.17
CA GLU A 307 6.34 -15.18 -2.01
C GLU A 307 5.97 -15.97 -3.25
N GLY A 308 5.46 -17.19 -3.06
CA GLY A 308 4.83 -17.93 -4.16
C GLY A 308 3.59 -17.20 -4.69
N PRO A 309 3.09 -17.54 -5.89
CA PRO A 309 1.90 -16.91 -6.48
C PRO A 309 0.69 -16.91 -5.54
N ASP A 310 0.49 -18.01 -4.80
CA ASP A 310 -0.64 -18.18 -3.87
C ASP A 310 -0.45 -17.45 -2.54
N GLU A 311 0.78 -17.05 -2.21
CA GLU A 311 1.13 -16.34 -0.98
C GLU A 311 1.25 -14.82 -1.19
N ARG A 312 1.01 -14.31 -2.40
CA ARG A 312 1.18 -12.89 -2.70
C ARG A 312 0.33 -12.01 -1.79
N GLY A 313 0.96 -10.97 -1.28
CA GLY A 313 0.32 -10.06 -0.33
C GLY A 313 0.33 -10.54 1.12
N GLN A 314 0.85 -11.73 1.43
CA GLN A 314 0.86 -12.27 2.79
C GLN A 314 2.04 -11.77 3.62
N ARG A 315 3.21 -11.60 3.01
CA ARG A 315 4.40 -11.09 3.70
C ARG A 315 4.46 -9.56 3.65
N GLU A 316 5.06 -8.98 4.66
CA GLU A 316 5.17 -7.51 4.82
C GLU A 316 3.82 -6.80 4.69
N ARG A 317 2.78 -7.36 5.28
CA ARG A 317 1.47 -6.70 5.42
C ARG A 317 1.55 -5.61 6.48
N ALA A 318 0.65 -4.64 6.39
CA ALA A 318 0.42 -3.65 7.42
C ALA A 318 -0.32 -4.29 8.61
N LEU A 319 0.42 -4.86 9.57
CA LEU A 319 -0.15 -5.60 10.70
C LEU A 319 -0.54 -4.71 11.90
N ARG A 320 -0.14 -3.42 11.90
CA ARG A 320 -0.41 -2.53 13.03
C ARG A 320 -1.90 -2.39 13.31
N PHE A 321 -2.73 -2.24 12.28
CA PHE A 321 -4.19 -2.16 12.43
C PHE A 321 -4.77 -3.41 13.10
N GLU A 322 -4.36 -4.60 12.66
CA GLU A 322 -4.79 -5.87 13.22
C GLU A 322 -4.38 -5.99 14.69
N ARG A 323 -3.11 -5.68 15.02
CA ARG A 323 -2.61 -5.66 16.40
C ARG A 323 -3.41 -4.72 17.30
N LEU A 324 -3.77 -3.53 16.80
CA LEU A 324 -4.60 -2.58 17.56
C LEU A 324 -6.01 -3.09 17.80
N CYS A 325 -6.63 -3.77 16.85
CA CYS A 325 -7.94 -4.38 17.02
C CYS A 325 -7.91 -5.48 18.09
N TYR A 326 -6.93 -6.38 18.06
CA TYR A 326 -6.77 -7.41 19.09
C TYR A 326 -6.41 -6.83 20.46
N ARG A 327 -5.62 -5.75 20.51
CA ARG A 327 -5.36 -5.03 21.76
C ARG A 327 -6.64 -4.48 22.36
N ALA A 328 -7.42 -3.74 21.59
CA ALA A 328 -8.69 -3.17 22.08
C ALA A 328 -9.70 -4.26 22.52
N LEU A 329 -9.71 -5.39 21.82
CA LEU A 329 -10.52 -6.55 22.19
C LEU A 329 -10.04 -7.18 23.51
N ALA A 330 -8.74 -7.37 23.69
CA ALA A 330 -8.17 -7.94 24.91
C ALA A 330 -8.36 -7.02 26.13
N GLU A 331 -8.31 -5.71 25.94
CA GLU A 331 -8.60 -4.70 26.97
C GLU A 331 -10.10 -4.51 27.24
N GLY A 332 -10.99 -5.20 26.50
CA GLY A 332 -12.45 -5.10 26.67
C GLY A 332 -13.06 -3.80 26.15
N LEU A 333 -12.31 -3.01 25.40
CA LEU A 333 -12.76 -1.72 24.84
C LEU A 333 -13.70 -1.90 23.64
N ILE A 334 -13.63 -3.02 22.96
CA ILE A 334 -14.54 -3.42 21.88
C ILE A 334 -15.02 -4.86 22.09
N SER A 335 -16.23 -5.15 21.56
CA SER A 335 -16.75 -6.52 21.54
C SER A 335 -16.09 -7.36 20.43
N ILE A 336 -16.18 -8.70 20.54
CA ILE A 336 -15.74 -9.64 19.48
C ILE A 336 -16.44 -9.31 18.15
N ALA A 337 -17.75 -9.02 18.20
CA ALA A 337 -18.49 -8.65 16.98
C ALA A 337 -17.96 -7.35 16.36
N LYS A 338 -17.56 -6.38 17.17
CA LYS A 338 -16.95 -5.14 16.67
C LYS A 338 -15.54 -5.38 16.11
N ALA A 339 -14.75 -6.23 16.73
CA ALA A 339 -13.45 -6.64 16.18
C ALA A 339 -13.61 -7.37 14.83
N ALA A 340 -14.60 -8.28 14.71
CA ALA A 340 -14.93 -8.97 13.47
C ALA A 340 -15.35 -8.00 12.35
N GLU A 341 -16.16 -6.99 12.67
CA GLU A 341 -16.52 -5.92 11.73
C GLU A 341 -15.29 -5.13 11.26
N LEU A 342 -14.44 -4.70 12.19
CA LEU A 342 -13.24 -3.90 11.87
C LEU A 342 -12.23 -4.69 11.05
N LEU A 343 -11.96 -5.94 11.41
CA LEU A 343 -11.01 -6.82 10.74
C LEU A 343 -11.57 -7.43 9.45
N ARG A 344 -12.90 -7.44 9.26
CA ARG A 344 -13.59 -8.16 8.19
C ARG A 344 -13.31 -9.66 8.21
N LEU A 345 -13.27 -10.21 9.41
CA LEU A 345 -13.08 -11.63 9.66
C LEU A 345 -14.34 -12.23 10.27
N PRO A 346 -14.60 -13.53 10.07
CA PRO A 346 -15.61 -14.25 10.84
C PRO A 346 -15.36 -14.14 12.34
N VAL A 347 -16.44 -14.08 13.13
CA VAL A 347 -16.33 -14.03 14.61
C VAL A 347 -15.48 -15.18 15.15
N SER A 348 -15.64 -16.38 14.60
CA SER A 348 -14.86 -17.56 14.98
C SER A 348 -13.35 -17.41 14.77
N GLU A 349 -12.93 -16.75 13.71
CA GLU A 349 -11.50 -16.47 13.48
C GLU A 349 -10.95 -15.44 14.48
N VAL A 350 -11.73 -14.44 14.81
CA VAL A 350 -11.36 -13.42 15.82
C VAL A 350 -11.25 -14.07 17.20
N GLU A 351 -12.18 -14.97 17.56
CA GLU A 351 -12.13 -15.73 18.81
C GLU A 351 -10.91 -16.63 18.88
N ALA A 352 -10.60 -17.33 17.80
CA ALA A 352 -9.42 -18.18 17.72
C ALA A 352 -8.13 -17.36 17.86
N GLY A 353 -8.06 -16.18 17.20
CA GLY A 353 -6.93 -15.25 17.30
C GLY A 353 -6.74 -14.68 18.72
N LEU A 354 -7.83 -14.49 19.49
CA LEU A 354 -7.76 -14.02 20.88
C LEU A 354 -7.32 -15.11 21.85
N LYS A 355 -7.87 -16.32 21.71
CA LYS A 355 -7.64 -17.44 22.66
C LYS A 355 -6.33 -18.19 22.41
N GLY A 356 -5.77 -18.08 21.21
CA GLY A 356 -4.63 -18.89 20.76
C GLY A 356 -5.02 -20.35 20.50
N PRO A 357 -4.03 -21.22 20.20
CA PRO A 357 -4.29 -22.64 19.97
C PRO A 357 -4.89 -23.27 21.24
N GLN A 358 -6.03 -23.93 21.09
CA GLN A 358 -6.56 -24.73 22.17
C GLN A 358 -5.56 -25.85 22.46
N SER A 359 -5.17 -26.02 23.74
CA SER A 359 -4.41 -27.19 24.17
C SER A 359 -5.23 -28.42 23.77
N VAL A 360 -4.68 -29.26 22.93
CA VAL A 360 -5.21 -30.63 22.75
C VAL A 360 -5.00 -31.26 24.11
N ASP A 361 -6.08 -31.50 24.84
CA ASP A 361 -6.03 -32.22 26.12
C ASP A 361 -5.25 -33.51 25.90
N ALA A 362 -4.13 -33.60 26.59
CA ALA A 362 -3.35 -34.80 26.68
C ALA A 362 -4.09 -35.77 27.65
N ASP A 363 -5.30 -36.19 27.25
CA ASP A 363 -6.00 -37.30 27.87
C ASP A 363 -5.71 -38.59 27.08
N HIS A 364 -4.52 -39.10 27.28
CA HIS A 364 -4.24 -40.51 27.16
C HIS A 364 -3.42 -40.95 28.38
N ARG A 365 -4.15 -41.30 29.43
CA ARG A 365 -3.68 -42.30 30.40
C ARG A 365 -4.20 -43.67 29.98
#